data_353f984771741cce5983a22c1c534aa3
#
_entry.id   353f984771741cce5983a22c1c534aa3
#
_cell.length_a   1.000
_cell.length_b   1.000
_cell.length_c   1.000
_cell.angle_alpha   90.00
_cell.angle_beta   90.00
_cell.angle_gamma   90.00
#
_symmetry.space_group_name_H-M   'P 1'
#
loop_
_entity.id
_entity.type
_entity.pdbx_description
1 polymer ?
#
loop_
_entity_poly.entity_id
_entity_poly.type
_entity_poly.pdbx_seq_one_letter_code
_entity_poly.pdbx_strand_id
1 'polypeptide(L)'
;MKKINWWNSIFTNKDFKELSKAYFNKNISQGAVTYKFEKLISKFLDIKYTIAVSNGSSALLMSLICLGINKNHEVIIPNRSWIAPANACNILGAKVVIADTQEDLPILNVEKIINKITKKTKAIIPVHLNGRSSDMLLLKKIAKKNDIYIIEDAAQAFGSKNKFGFLGTQSDLGCFSLSVAKIISSGQGGFIVTNTKKYADKLRLIRTHGVAQVENIEKWKNIGFNFRITDLQSALAIQQLYKFNKNKKHLLKIYKIYRDEISNPNFIHIPVDTNSGEIPVYNEFLVKNRKKAIKILLQNNIITRPFYPDILSADYLFKNNKRNYKVSKFSKYGLYLPSGTNQSIANVMKCVSIINSI
;
A
#
# COMPACT_ATOMS: atom_id res chain seq x y z
N MET A 1 -23.83 -23.14 4.99
CA MET A 1 -22.36 -23.26 4.69
C MET A 1 -21.62 -22.02 5.21
N LYS A 2 -20.39 -22.18 5.73
CA LYS A 2 -19.59 -21.09 6.24
C LYS A 2 -19.18 -20.14 5.09
N LYS A 3 -19.27 -18.82 5.34
CA LYS A 3 -18.96 -17.77 4.38
C LYS A 3 -17.46 -17.69 4.11
N ILE A 4 -17.06 -17.64 2.84
CA ILE A 4 -15.68 -17.45 2.40
C ILE A 4 -15.46 -15.95 2.19
N ASN A 5 -14.71 -15.30 3.07
CA ASN A 5 -14.42 -13.88 2.97
C ASN A 5 -13.35 -13.60 1.90
N TRP A 6 -13.43 -12.41 1.27
CA TRP A 6 -12.47 -11.97 0.26
C TRP A 6 -11.05 -11.84 0.82
N TRP A 7 -10.91 -11.58 2.13
CA TRP A 7 -9.64 -11.54 2.85
C TRP A 7 -9.76 -12.24 4.21
N ASN A 8 -8.75 -13.02 4.54
CA ASN A 8 -8.64 -13.70 5.83
C ASN A 8 -7.21 -13.57 6.37
N SER A 9 -7.04 -12.83 7.47
CA SER A 9 -5.76 -12.60 8.15
C SER A 9 -5.47 -13.66 9.21
N ILE A 10 -4.20 -14.02 9.39
CA ILE A 10 -3.79 -14.93 10.44
C ILE A 10 -3.42 -14.16 11.72
N PHE A 11 -4.19 -14.40 12.79
CA PHE A 11 -3.83 -14.04 14.16
C PHE A 11 -3.84 -15.30 15.03
N THR A 12 -2.93 -15.39 15.97
CA THR A 12 -2.70 -16.59 16.78
C THR A 12 -2.52 -16.24 18.25
N ASN A 13 -2.55 -17.23 19.14
CA ASN A 13 -2.28 -17.04 20.56
C ASN A 13 -0.92 -16.37 20.85
N LYS A 14 0.06 -16.54 19.95
CA LYS A 14 1.35 -15.83 20.05
C LYS A 14 1.18 -14.32 19.90
N ASP A 15 0.34 -13.86 18.96
CA ASP A 15 0.04 -12.44 18.78
C ASP A 15 -0.66 -11.88 20.04
N PHE A 16 -1.63 -12.63 20.57
CA PHE A 16 -2.34 -12.26 21.80
C PHE A 16 -1.39 -12.18 23.01
N LYS A 17 -0.49 -13.14 23.18
CA LYS A 17 0.48 -13.14 24.28
C LYS A 17 1.38 -11.91 24.27
N GLU A 18 1.88 -11.50 23.10
CA GLU A 18 2.76 -10.32 23.01
C GLU A 18 1.98 -9.01 23.17
N LEU A 19 0.74 -8.96 22.68
CA LEU A 19 -0.19 -7.86 22.96
C LEU A 19 -0.45 -7.72 24.47
N SER A 20 -0.74 -8.84 25.15
CA SER A 20 -1.00 -8.87 26.60
C SER A 20 0.23 -8.42 27.38
N LYS A 21 1.44 -8.82 26.99
CA LYS A 21 2.69 -8.34 27.63
C LYS A 21 2.81 -6.82 27.52
N ALA A 22 2.57 -6.25 26.32
CA ALA A 22 2.61 -4.80 26.15
C ALA A 22 1.58 -4.09 27.04
N TYR A 23 0.37 -4.65 27.13
CA TYR A 23 -0.71 -4.12 27.97
C TYR A 23 -0.33 -4.15 29.47
N PHE A 24 0.05 -5.31 30.02
CA PHE A 24 0.37 -5.45 31.44
C PHE A 24 1.64 -4.69 31.84
N ASN A 25 2.59 -4.52 30.92
CA ASN A 25 3.77 -3.68 31.13
C ASN A 25 3.48 -2.17 30.97
N LYS A 26 2.21 -1.77 30.81
CA LYS A 26 1.77 -0.38 30.59
C LYS A 26 2.37 0.29 29.33
N ASN A 27 2.86 -0.49 28.38
CA ASN A 27 3.35 -0.02 27.07
C ASN A 27 2.15 0.18 26.11
N ILE A 28 1.33 1.19 26.39
CA ILE A 28 0.06 1.41 25.66
C ILE A 28 0.24 2.41 24.52
N SER A 29 0.89 3.53 24.77
CA SER A 29 1.18 4.55 23.76
C SER A 29 2.45 4.21 22.98
N GLN A 30 2.93 5.13 22.15
CA GLN A 30 4.21 4.98 21.46
C GLN A 30 5.38 4.95 22.46
N GLY A 31 6.22 3.94 22.39
CA GLY A 31 7.37 3.78 23.30
C GLY A 31 8.39 2.74 22.81
N ALA A 32 8.91 1.94 23.75
CA ALA A 32 9.98 0.99 23.50
C ALA A 32 9.63 -0.12 22.50
N VAL A 33 8.37 -0.58 22.47
CA VAL A 33 7.92 -1.62 21.55
C VAL A 33 7.87 -1.07 20.11
N THR A 34 7.39 0.17 19.92
CA THR A 34 7.43 0.86 18.62
C THR A 34 8.86 1.04 18.13
N TYR A 35 9.78 1.45 18.99
CA TYR A 35 11.20 1.57 18.63
C TYR A 35 11.82 0.23 18.22
N LYS A 36 11.50 -0.85 18.93
CA LYS A 36 11.90 -2.21 18.55
C LYS A 36 11.35 -2.60 17.18
N PHE A 37 10.08 -2.30 16.92
CA PHE A 37 9.45 -2.53 15.61
C PHE A 37 10.18 -1.77 14.50
N GLU A 38 10.46 -0.47 14.68
CA GLU A 38 11.20 0.35 13.72
C GLU A 38 12.58 -0.25 13.38
N LYS A 39 13.34 -0.69 14.40
CA LYS A 39 14.62 -1.37 14.20
C LYS A 39 14.51 -2.69 13.42
N LEU A 40 13.49 -3.48 13.71
CA LEU A 40 13.27 -4.75 13.02
C LEU A 40 12.90 -4.55 11.56
N ILE A 41 12.08 -3.55 11.24
CA ILE A 41 11.75 -3.16 9.86
C ILE A 41 12.99 -2.63 9.14
N SER A 42 13.77 -1.75 9.77
CA SER A 42 15.02 -1.24 9.19
C SER A 42 15.98 -2.37 8.82
N LYS A 43 16.14 -3.35 9.71
CA LYS A 43 16.96 -4.55 9.46
C LYS A 43 16.38 -5.42 8.33
N PHE A 44 15.06 -5.62 8.30
CA PHE A 44 14.39 -6.47 7.31
C PHE A 44 14.48 -5.89 5.89
N LEU A 45 14.28 -4.57 5.75
CA LEU A 45 14.30 -3.88 4.47
C LEU A 45 15.69 -3.37 4.04
N ASP A 46 16.71 -3.57 4.87
CA ASP A 46 18.08 -3.02 4.68
C ASP A 46 18.04 -1.50 4.43
N ILE A 47 17.39 -0.77 5.32
CA ILE A 47 17.20 0.69 5.26
C ILE A 47 17.63 1.34 6.57
N LYS A 48 18.20 2.55 6.51
CA LYS A 48 18.77 3.21 7.70
C LYS A 48 17.73 3.63 8.73
N TYR A 49 16.59 4.16 8.27
CA TYR A 49 15.58 4.76 9.15
C TYR A 49 14.18 4.28 8.82
N THR A 50 13.47 3.89 9.86
CA THR A 50 12.04 3.59 9.84
C THR A 50 11.33 4.49 10.84
N ILE A 51 10.18 5.03 10.47
CA ILE A 51 9.32 5.86 11.31
C ILE A 51 7.92 5.26 11.30
N ALA A 52 7.53 4.59 12.37
CA ALA A 52 6.22 3.98 12.52
C ALA A 52 5.16 5.04 12.78
N VAL A 53 3.99 4.90 12.13
CA VAL A 53 2.89 5.88 12.13
C VAL A 53 1.53 5.18 12.20
N SER A 54 0.48 5.96 12.47
CA SER A 54 -0.87 5.45 12.72
C SER A 54 -1.50 4.68 11.56
N ASN A 55 -1.14 4.96 10.31
CA ASN A 55 -1.61 4.25 9.10
C ASN A 55 -0.84 4.69 7.85
N GLY A 56 -1.06 3.98 6.72
CA GLY A 56 -0.40 4.29 5.45
C GLY A 56 -0.79 5.65 4.85
N SER A 57 -2.02 6.13 5.08
CA SER A 57 -2.43 7.47 4.61
C SER A 57 -1.69 8.58 5.36
N SER A 58 -1.50 8.41 6.68
CA SER A 58 -0.64 9.30 7.48
C SER A 58 0.81 9.25 7.01
N ALA A 59 1.32 8.09 6.60
CA ALA A 59 2.67 7.96 6.04
C ALA A 59 2.83 8.81 4.77
N LEU A 60 1.88 8.76 3.84
CA LEU A 60 1.88 9.57 2.62
C LEU A 60 1.80 11.06 2.92
N LEU A 61 0.87 11.47 3.78
CA LEU A 61 0.70 12.88 4.16
C LEU A 61 1.95 13.44 4.85
N MET A 62 2.50 12.71 5.81
CA MET A 62 3.74 13.10 6.50
C MET A 62 4.93 13.20 5.54
N SER A 63 5.03 12.29 4.56
CA SER A 63 6.08 12.31 3.54
C SER A 63 5.99 13.57 2.68
N LEU A 64 4.80 13.96 2.25
CA LEU A 64 4.58 15.20 1.51
C LEU A 64 4.91 16.44 2.35
N ILE A 65 4.48 16.51 3.62
CA ILE A 65 4.84 17.59 4.56
C ILE A 65 6.37 17.64 4.76
N CYS A 66 7.01 16.49 4.92
CA CYS A 66 8.45 16.38 5.10
C CYS A 66 9.22 17.00 3.92
N LEU A 67 8.75 16.77 2.70
CA LEU A 67 9.36 17.32 1.47
C LEU A 67 8.91 18.75 1.15
N GLY A 68 8.08 19.37 1.99
CA GLY A 68 7.63 20.75 1.82
C GLY A 68 6.57 20.96 0.73
N ILE A 69 5.85 19.90 0.37
CA ILE A 69 4.77 20.01 -0.63
C ILE A 69 3.65 20.89 -0.09
N ASN A 70 3.14 21.78 -0.94
CA ASN A 70 2.11 22.77 -0.61
C ASN A 70 1.29 23.17 -1.85
N LYS A 71 0.39 24.15 -1.71
CA LYS A 71 -0.53 24.63 -2.75
C LYS A 71 0.11 25.12 -4.06
N ASN A 72 1.39 25.46 -4.05
CA ASN A 72 2.12 25.94 -5.24
C ASN A 72 2.68 24.78 -6.08
N HIS A 73 2.56 23.53 -5.60
CA HIS A 73 3.18 22.37 -6.20
C HIS A 73 2.17 21.46 -6.87
N GLU A 74 2.66 20.72 -7.87
CA GLU A 74 1.97 19.62 -8.51
C GLU A 74 2.60 18.29 -8.09
N VAL A 75 1.76 17.27 -7.88
CA VAL A 75 2.19 15.91 -7.56
C VAL A 75 1.60 14.94 -8.56
N ILE A 76 2.46 14.19 -9.26
CA ILE A 76 2.04 13.19 -10.23
C ILE A 76 1.76 11.87 -9.51
N ILE A 77 0.57 11.29 -9.74
CA ILE A 77 0.16 9.98 -9.22
C ILE A 77 -0.50 9.14 -10.33
N PRO A 78 -0.47 7.79 -10.24
CA PRO A 78 -1.18 6.96 -11.21
C PRO A 78 -2.70 7.05 -11.02
N ASN A 79 -3.46 6.91 -12.12
CA ASN A 79 -4.93 6.85 -12.07
C ASN A 79 -5.46 5.62 -11.32
N ARG A 80 -4.64 4.58 -11.18
CA ARG A 80 -4.96 3.35 -10.43
C ARG A 80 -4.22 3.31 -9.11
N SER A 81 -4.93 3.63 -8.03
CA SER A 81 -4.49 3.54 -6.64
C SER A 81 -5.69 3.54 -5.71
N TRP A 82 -5.49 3.20 -4.44
CA TRP A 82 -6.39 3.69 -3.40
C TRP A 82 -6.35 5.21 -3.40
N ILE A 83 -7.43 5.86 -2.94
CA ILE A 83 -7.55 7.34 -3.00
C ILE A 83 -6.54 8.10 -2.11
N ALA A 84 -5.83 7.41 -1.20
CA ALA A 84 -4.97 8.05 -0.19
C ALA A 84 -3.86 8.96 -0.74
N PRO A 85 -3.12 8.61 -1.81
CA PRO A 85 -2.13 9.53 -2.38
C PRO A 85 -2.75 10.85 -2.85
N ALA A 86 -3.92 10.78 -3.52
CA ALA A 86 -4.62 11.96 -3.98
C ALA A 86 -5.13 12.83 -2.82
N ASN A 87 -5.72 12.20 -1.79
CA ASN A 87 -6.21 12.91 -0.61
C ASN A 87 -5.08 13.59 0.16
N ALA A 88 -3.94 12.93 0.31
CA ALA A 88 -2.78 13.50 0.99
C ALA A 88 -2.28 14.78 0.28
N CYS A 89 -2.26 14.79 -1.05
CA CYS A 89 -1.95 15.98 -1.85
C CYS A 89 -3.01 17.08 -1.65
N ASN A 90 -4.30 16.71 -1.74
CA ASN A 90 -5.41 17.66 -1.66
C ASN A 90 -5.48 18.35 -0.29
N ILE A 91 -5.22 17.64 0.81
CA ILE A 91 -5.16 18.24 2.16
C ILE A 91 -4.11 19.33 2.26
N LEU A 92 -3.00 19.21 1.53
CA LEU A 92 -1.93 20.22 1.47
C LEU A 92 -2.20 21.32 0.43
N GLY A 93 -3.34 21.27 -0.26
CA GLY A 93 -3.67 22.18 -1.35
C GLY A 93 -2.85 21.94 -2.63
N ALA A 94 -2.00 20.90 -2.67
CA ALA A 94 -1.21 20.58 -3.84
C ALA A 94 -2.08 20.04 -4.97
N LYS A 95 -1.78 20.44 -6.21
CA LYS A 95 -2.51 19.98 -7.38
C LYS A 95 -2.15 18.54 -7.72
N VAL A 96 -3.15 17.68 -7.77
CA VAL A 96 -3.00 16.30 -8.21
C VAL A 96 -2.96 16.24 -9.73
N VAL A 97 -1.88 15.69 -10.29
CA VAL A 97 -1.72 15.44 -11.72
C VAL A 97 -1.80 13.93 -11.96
N ILE A 98 -2.83 13.50 -12.67
CA ILE A 98 -3.05 12.07 -12.94
C ILE A 98 -2.22 11.63 -14.13
N ALA A 99 -1.47 10.54 -13.93
CA ALA A 99 -0.77 9.81 -14.99
C ALA A 99 -1.50 8.50 -15.32
N ASP A 100 -1.38 8.09 -16.59
CA ASP A 100 -1.94 6.83 -17.05
C ASP A 100 -1.19 5.64 -16.45
N THR A 101 -1.88 4.50 -16.39
CA THR A 101 -1.27 3.21 -16.10
C THR A 101 -0.76 2.56 -17.39
N GLN A 102 0.03 1.52 -17.23
CA GLN A 102 0.35 0.62 -18.33
C GLN A 102 -0.95 0.01 -18.90
N GLU A 103 -0.89 -0.45 -20.12
CA GLU A 103 -2.06 -1.02 -20.78
C GLU A 103 -2.51 -2.31 -20.11
N ASP A 104 -1.59 -3.20 -19.80
CA ASP A 104 -1.87 -4.52 -19.25
C ASP A 104 -1.73 -4.65 -17.75
N LEU A 105 -1.07 -3.69 -17.10
CA LEU A 105 -0.85 -3.68 -15.66
C LEU A 105 -1.37 -2.38 -15.02
N PRO A 106 -2.02 -2.49 -13.83
CA PRO A 106 -2.58 -1.32 -13.14
C PRO A 106 -1.51 -0.50 -12.38
N ILE A 107 -0.33 -0.34 -12.94
CA ILE A 107 0.78 0.44 -12.38
C ILE A 107 1.14 1.63 -13.26
N LEU A 108 1.86 2.60 -12.71
CA LEU A 108 2.25 3.82 -13.39
C LEU A 108 2.98 3.54 -14.71
N ASN A 109 2.52 4.14 -15.81
CA ASN A 109 3.27 4.20 -17.06
C ASN A 109 4.30 5.33 -16.96
N VAL A 110 5.54 4.98 -16.68
CA VAL A 110 6.61 5.95 -16.41
C VAL A 110 6.99 6.75 -17.66
N GLU A 111 6.87 6.20 -18.85
CA GLU A 111 7.18 6.92 -20.10
C GLU A 111 6.20 8.08 -20.33
N LYS A 112 4.93 7.87 -20.02
CA LYS A 112 3.87 8.87 -20.22
C LYS A 112 3.90 10.02 -19.23
N ILE A 113 4.66 9.95 -18.13
CA ILE A 113 4.73 11.05 -17.17
C ILE A 113 5.51 12.26 -17.69
N ILE A 114 6.44 12.06 -18.64
CA ILE A 114 7.32 13.13 -19.15
C ILE A 114 6.50 14.32 -19.64
N ASN A 115 5.42 14.06 -20.38
CA ASN A 115 4.55 15.10 -20.92
C ASN A 115 3.62 15.75 -19.87
N LYS A 116 3.67 15.28 -18.63
CA LYS A 116 2.88 15.82 -17.50
C LYS A 116 3.73 16.63 -16.52
N ILE A 117 5.05 16.65 -16.71
CA ILE A 117 5.97 17.40 -15.87
C ILE A 117 5.90 18.88 -16.25
N THR A 118 5.73 19.73 -15.25
CA THR A 118 5.78 21.19 -15.37
C THR A 118 6.81 21.76 -14.37
N LYS A 119 7.07 23.06 -14.45
CA LYS A 119 7.91 23.76 -13.45
C LYS A 119 7.36 23.69 -12.01
N LYS A 120 6.06 23.35 -11.85
CA LYS A 120 5.41 23.20 -10.54
C LYS A 120 5.44 21.75 -10.03
N THR A 121 5.82 20.78 -10.86
CA THR A 121 5.90 19.38 -10.45
C THR A 121 7.02 19.19 -9.46
N LYS A 122 6.70 18.82 -8.22
CA LYS A 122 7.69 18.69 -7.13
C LYS A 122 7.80 17.27 -6.58
N ALA A 123 6.80 16.42 -6.79
CA ALA A 123 6.87 15.01 -6.39
C ALA A 123 6.14 14.09 -7.39
N ILE A 124 6.58 12.84 -7.43
CA ILE A 124 5.89 11.72 -8.10
C ILE A 124 5.68 10.64 -7.05
N ILE A 125 4.45 10.08 -7.01
CA ILE A 125 4.11 8.96 -6.13
C ILE A 125 3.81 7.72 -7.00
N PRO A 126 4.82 6.90 -7.36
CA PRO A 126 4.57 5.59 -7.92
C PRO A 126 3.87 4.71 -6.88
N VAL A 127 2.87 3.93 -7.30
CA VAL A 127 2.16 3.01 -6.42
C VAL A 127 2.46 1.58 -6.85
N HIS A 128 3.04 0.81 -5.94
CA HIS A 128 3.41 -0.60 -6.15
C HIS A 128 2.20 -1.52 -5.89
N LEU A 129 1.17 -1.37 -6.74
CA LEU A 129 -0.09 -2.11 -6.58
C LEU A 129 0.13 -3.61 -6.61
N ASN A 130 -0.38 -4.29 -5.59
CA ASN A 130 -0.33 -5.74 -5.46
C ASN A 130 1.09 -6.32 -5.54
N GLY A 131 2.07 -5.56 -5.05
CA GLY A 131 3.47 -5.99 -5.04
C GLY A 131 4.24 -5.75 -6.33
N ARG A 132 3.62 -5.21 -7.39
CA ARG A 132 4.25 -4.94 -8.70
C ARG A 132 5.15 -3.72 -8.65
N SER A 133 6.28 -3.82 -9.34
CA SER A 133 7.23 -2.70 -9.48
C SER A 133 6.86 -1.80 -10.65
N SER A 134 6.76 -0.49 -10.42
CA SER A 134 6.91 0.47 -11.51
C SER A 134 8.36 0.46 -12.03
N ASP A 135 8.62 0.98 -13.25
CA ASP A 135 10.00 1.16 -13.73
C ASP A 135 10.73 2.24 -12.93
N MET A 136 11.28 1.81 -11.78
CA MET A 136 11.99 2.69 -10.86
C MET A 136 13.30 3.25 -11.43
N LEU A 137 13.94 2.54 -12.38
CA LEU A 137 15.17 3.02 -13.01
C LEU A 137 14.90 4.25 -13.88
N LEU A 138 13.92 4.13 -14.78
CA LEU A 138 13.52 5.25 -15.64
C LEU A 138 12.95 6.39 -14.83
N LEU A 139 12.09 6.08 -13.83
CA LEU A 139 11.49 7.09 -12.95
C LEU A 139 12.55 7.91 -12.20
N LYS A 140 13.59 7.26 -11.66
CA LYS A 140 14.71 7.94 -10.98
C LYS A 140 15.51 8.83 -11.92
N LYS A 141 15.74 8.41 -13.17
CA LYS A 141 16.41 9.23 -14.20
C LYS A 141 15.60 10.51 -14.50
N ILE A 142 14.29 10.35 -14.71
CA ILE A 142 13.37 11.47 -14.97
C ILE A 142 13.33 12.42 -13.77
N ALA A 143 13.14 11.92 -12.57
CA ALA A 143 13.05 12.70 -11.35
C ALA A 143 14.35 13.50 -11.08
N LYS A 144 15.50 12.86 -11.22
CA LYS A 144 16.82 13.53 -11.05
C LYS A 144 17.02 14.66 -12.08
N LYS A 145 16.64 14.45 -13.34
CA LYS A 145 16.76 15.47 -14.40
C LYS A 145 15.92 16.71 -14.13
N ASN A 146 14.79 16.57 -13.41
CA ASN A 146 13.81 17.63 -13.19
C ASN A 146 13.75 18.14 -11.76
N ASP A 147 14.65 17.74 -10.86
CA ASP A 147 14.65 18.05 -9.42
C ASP A 147 13.31 17.72 -8.74
N ILE A 148 12.81 16.51 -8.99
CA ILE A 148 11.52 16.01 -8.50
C ILE A 148 11.76 14.91 -7.46
N TYR A 149 11.07 14.97 -6.32
CA TYR A 149 11.09 13.91 -5.31
C TYR A 149 10.28 12.68 -5.73
N ILE A 150 10.70 11.52 -5.25
CA ILE A 150 9.92 10.28 -5.40
C ILE A 150 9.49 9.79 -4.03
N ILE A 151 8.18 9.55 -3.86
CA ILE A 151 7.60 8.89 -2.68
C ILE A 151 7.00 7.57 -3.15
N GLU A 152 7.61 6.45 -2.82
CA GLU A 152 7.05 5.14 -3.16
C GLU A 152 5.86 4.83 -2.25
N ASP A 153 4.65 4.69 -2.82
CA ASP A 153 3.53 4.05 -2.11
C ASP A 153 3.66 2.53 -2.22
N ALA A 154 4.29 1.94 -1.23
CA ALA A 154 4.50 0.51 -1.07
C ALA A 154 3.49 -0.14 -0.11
N ALA A 155 2.32 0.49 0.12
CA ALA A 155 1.28 -0.01 1.01
C ALA A 155 0.76 -1.42 0.65
N GLN A 156 1.03 -1.91 -0.54
CA GLN A 156 0.68 -3.25 -1.02
C GLN A 156 1.91 -4.08 -1.45
N ALA A 157 3.14 -3.63 -1.10
CA ALA A 157 4.35 -4.22 -1.62
C ALA A 157 5.40 -4.58 -0.54
N PHE A 158 4.99 -4.69 0.73
CA PHE A 158 5.93 -5.06 1.78
C PHE A 158 6.61 -6.40 1.50
N GLY A 159 7.94 -6.37 1.41
CA GLY A 159 8.79 -7.52 1.12
C GLY A 159 8.89 -7.90 -0.36
N SER A 160 8.13 -7.26 -1.26
CA SER A 160 8.34 -7.39 -2.71
C SER A 160 9.66 -6.77 -3.12
N LYS A 161 10.28 -7.37 -4.15
CA LYS A 161 11.57 -6.94 -4.68
C LYS A 161 11.51 -6.81 -6.20
N ASN A 162 12.43 -6.04 -6.72
CA ASN A 162 12.89 -6.09 -8.11
C ASN A 162 14.43 -6.26 -8.12
N LYS A 163 15.07 -6.18 -9.27
CA LYS A 163 16.52 -6.31 -9.41
C LYS A 163 17.35 -5.26 -8.62
N PHE A 164 16.72 -4.20 -8.13
CA PHE A 164 17.37 -3.12 -7.37
C PHE A 164 17.15 -3.23 -5.85
N GLY A 165 16.45 -4.25 -5.37
CA GLY A 165 16.16 -4.46 -3.97
C GLY A 165 14.67 -4.36 -3.61
N PHE A 166 14.37 -4.11 -2.34
CA PHE A 166 12.99 -4.02 -1.86
C PHE A 166 12.25 -2.81 -2.43
N LEU A 167 10.99 -3.02 -2.84
CA LEU A 167 10.10 -1.93 -3.22
C LEU A 167 9.78 -1.08 -1.99
N GLY A 168 9.72 0.24 -2.18
CA GLY A 168 9.57 1.20 -1.09
C GLY A 168 10.88 1.65 -0.45
N THR A 169 12.05 1.15 -0.92
CA THR A 169 13.36 1.56 -0.38
C THR A 169 14.27 2.21 -1.43
N GLN A 170 13.72 2.46 -2.62
CA GLN A 170 14.53 2.82 -3.79
C GLN A 170 14.51 4.33 -4.12
N SER A 171 13.86 5.14 -3.28
CA SER A 171 13.64 6.57 -3.53
C SER A 171 13.88 7.42 -2.27
N ASP A 172 13.41 8.68 -2.27
CA ASP A 172 13.57 9.59 -1.12
C ASP A 172 12.85 9.07 0.12
N LEU A 173 11.60 8.63 -0.05
CA LEU A 173 10.74 8.12 1.01
C LEU A 173 9.90 6.94 0.50
N GLY A 174 9.72 5.91 1.33
CA GLY A 174 8.80 4.81 1.07
C GLY A 174 7.73 4.71 2.14
N CYS A 175 6.47 4.55 1.73
CA CYS A 175 5.30 4.52 2.60
C CYS A 175 4.66 3.13 2.61
N PHE A 176 4.40 2.59 3.80
CA PHE A 176 3.84 1.25 3.99
C PHE A 176 2.60 1.27 4.88
N SER A 177 1.76 0.25 4.74
CA SER A 177 0.53 0.07 5.51
C SER A 177 0.53 -1.27 6.25
N LEU A 178 0.01 -1.24 7.48
CA LEU A 178 -0.22 -2.41 8.34
C LEU A 178 -1.71 -2.69 8.56
N SER A 179 -2.58 -2.23 7.66
CA SER A 179 -4.02 -2.49 7.76
C SER A 179 -4.34 -3.98 7.59
N VAL A 180 -5.57 -4.39 7.95
CA VAL A 180 -5.97 -5.81 8.01
C VAL A 180 -5.72 -6.62 6.74
N ALA A 181 -5.83 -6.02 5.57
CA ALA A 181 -5.65 -6.71 4.29
C ALA A 181 -4.22 -6.57 3.74
N LYS A 182 -3.21 -6.67 4.61
CA LYS A 182 -1.78 -6.64 4.24
C LYS A 182 -1.09 -7.93 4.64
N ILE A 183 0.07 -8.19 4.01
CA ILE A 183 0.86 -9.41 4.28
C ILE A 183 1.35 -9.48 5.73
N ILE A 184 1.62 -8.33 6.36
CA ILE A 184 1.79 -8.15 7.79
C ILE A 184 0.79 -7.10 8.25
N SER A 185 0.10 -7.33 9.37
CA SER A 185 -1.00 -6.47 9.82
C SER A 185 -0.98 -6.29 11.34
N SER A 186 -1.27 -5.09 11.79
CA SER A 186 -1.57 -4.78 13.19
C SER A 186 -3.01 -4.24 13.38
N GLY A 187 -3.92 -4.58 12.44
CA GLY A 187 -5.26 -4.02 12.37
C GLY A 187 -5.27 -2.65 11.68
N GLN A 188 -4.57 -1.70 12.23
CA GLN A 188 -4.21 -0.41 11.65
C GLN A 188 -2.73 -0.15 11.92
N GLY A 189 -2.13 0.73 11.14
CA GLY A 189 -0.73 1.10 11.28
C GLY A 189 -0.09 1.37 9.92
N GLY A 190 1.11 1.88 9.95
CA GLY A 190 1.96 2.12 8.80
C GLY A 190 3.36 2.51 9.24
N PHE A 191 4.21 2.73 8.28
CA PHE A 191 5.55 3.28 8.54
C PHE A 191 6.11 3.92 7.28
N ILE A 192 7.08 4.82 7.50
CA ILE A 192 7.86 5.49 6.46
C ILE A 192 9.30 5.03 6.58
N VAL A 193 9.95 4.81 5.45
CA VAL A 193 11.38 4.46 5.43
C VAL A 193 12.18 5.45 4.60
N THR A 194 13.44 5.66 4.97
CA THR A 194 14.38 6.50 4.24
C THR A 194 15.84 6.18 4.61
N ASN A 195 16.78 6.49 3.72
CA ASN A 195 18.20 6.49 4.02
C ASN A 195 18.73 7.86 4.47
N THR A 196 17.91 8.90 4.40
CA THR A 196 18.30 10.30 4.66
C THR A 196 17.98 10.70 6.10
N LYS A 197 19.01 10.94 6.91
CA LYS A 197 18.87 11.35 8.33
C LYS A 197 17.99 12.60 8.49
N LYS A 198 18.20 13.62 7.66
CA LYS A 198 17.40 14.85 7.66
C LYS A 198 15.90 14.60 7.54
N TYR A 199 15.50 13.68 6.66
CA TYR A 199 14.08 13.32 6.51
C TYR A 199 13.58 12.53 7.72
N ALA A 200 14.36 11.57 8.22
CA ALA A 200 13.98 10.79 9.39
C ALA A 200 13.75 11.69 10.62
N ASP A 201 14.64 12.63 10.89
CA ASP A 201 14.53 13.56 12.02
C ASP A 201 13.29 14.45 11.86
N LYS A 202 13.07 15.02 10.67
CA LYS A 202 11.89 15.84 10.39
C LYS A 202 10.58 15.05 10.50
N LEU A 203 10.54 13.80 10.02
CA LEU A 203 9.38 12.93 10.14
C LEU A 203 9.04 12.60 11.60
N ARG A 204 10.04 12.42 12.47
CA ARG A 204 9.80 12.21 13.91
C ARG A 204 9.15 13.41 14.57
N LEU A 205 9.58 14.63 14.20
CA LEU A 205 8.93 15.87 14.65
C LEU A 205 7.48 15.95 14.17
N ILE A 206 7.25 15.77 12.86
CA ILE A 206 5.91 15.82 12.27
C ILE A 206 4.98 14.79 12.93
N ARG A 207 5.48 13.59 13.22
CA ARG A 207 4.73 12.52 13.91
C ARG A 207 4.25 12.91 15.31
N THR A 208 4.99 13.76 16.00
CA THR A 208 4.78 14.07 17.42
C THR A 208 4.59 15.56 17.62
N HIS A 209 3.50 16.13 17.07
CA HIS A 209 3.09 17.53 17.25
C HIS A 209 4.17 18.60 16.93
N GLY A 210 5.19 18.24 16.15
CA GLY A 210 6.30 19.15 15.82
C GLY A 210 7.37 19.30 16.90
N VAL A 211 7.36 18.42 17.92
CA VAL A 211 8.30 18.47 19.05
C VAL A 211 9.10 17.19 19.19
N ALA A 212 10.33 17.30 19.69
CA ALA A 212 11.20 16.14 19.95
C ALA A 212 10.82 15.42 21.25
N GLN A 213 10.42 16.17 22.28
CA GLN A 213 10.00 15.69 23.60
C GLN A 213 8.73 16.40 24.00
N VAL A 214 7.71 15.68 24.45
CA VAL A 214 6.40 16.21 24.79
C VAL A 214 6.42 16.82 26.20
N GLU A 215 7.32 16.36 27.06
CA GLU A 215 7.41 16.75 28.46
C GLU A 215 8.04 18.15 28.67
N ASN A 216 8.86 18.63 27.71
CA ASN A 216 9.63 19.87 27.84
C ASN A 216 9.42 20.79 26.63
N ILE A 217 8.21 21.34 26.49
CA ILE A 217 7.86 22.22 25.37
C ILE A 217 7.99 23.68 25.81
N GLU A 218 9.04 24.35 25.37
CA GLU A 218 9.19 25.77 25.58
C GLU A 218 8.59 26.63 24.46
N LYS A 219 8.64 26.15 23.21
CA LYS A 219 8.15 26.87 22.01
C LYS A 219 7.69 25.92 20.91
N TRP A 220 6.61 26.28 20.23
CA TRP A 220 6.14 25.58 19.03
C TRP A 220 6.92 26.04 17.81
N LYS A 221 7.90 25.24 17.37
CA LYS A 221 8.83 25.59 16.26
C LYS A 221 8.49 24.93 14.92
N ASN A 222 7.80 23.81 14.96
CA ASN A 222 7.54 23.00 13.77
C ASN A 222 6.07 22.58 13.71
N ILE A 223 5.56 22.43 12.49
CA ILE A 223 4.25 21.82 12.26
C ILE A 223 4.31 20.31 12.54
N GLY A 224 3.27 19.78 13.15
CA GLY A 224 3.12 18.36 13.39
C GLY A 224 1.74 18.04 13.94
N PHE A 225 1.41 16.73 13.96
CA PHE A 225 0.15 16.20 14.46
C PHE A 225 0.41 14.95 15.29
N ASN A 226 -0.64 14.37 15.86
CA ASN A 226 -0.55 13.06 16.49
C ASN A 226 -0.71 11.95 15.43
N PHE A 227 0.39 11.57 14.77
CA PHE A 227 0.43 10.46 13.83
C PHE A 227 1.09 9.21 14.44
N ARG A 228 1.21 9.15 15.77
CA ARG A 228 1.86 8.03 16.48
C ARG A 228 1.06 6.75 16.34
N ILE A 229 1.78 5.64 16.17
CA ILE A 229 1.25 4.29 16.38
C ILE A 229 1.41 3.93 17.85
N THR A 230 0.58 3.02 18.35
CA THR A 230 0.67 2.54 19.74
C THR A 230 1.64 1.36 19.86
N ASP A 231 2.21 1.15 21.06
CA ASP A 231 3.02 -0.03 21.36
C ASP A 231 2.20 -1.32 21.26
N LEU A 232 0.89 -1.27 21.54
CA LEU A 232 -0.01 -2.40 21.34
C LEU A 232 -0.06 -2.86 19.87
N GLN A 233 -0.23 -1.90 18.94
CA GLN A 233 -0.21 -2.21 17.50
C GLN A 233 1.18 -2.65 17.04
N SER A 234 2.24 -2.05 17.59
CA SER A 234 3.63 -2.41 17.28
C SER A 234 3.97 -3.82 17.75
N ALA A 235 3.45 -4.27 18.89
CA ALA A 235 3.62 -5.65 19.38
C ALA A 235 2.99 -6.66 18.41
N LEU A 236 1.78 -6.38 17.92
CA LEU A 236 1.15 -7.20 16.87
C LEU A 236 1.97 -7.20 15.58
N ALA A 237 2.42 -6.01 15.12
CA ALA A 237 3.21 -5.88 13.90
C ALA A 237 4.53 -6.68 13.95
N ILE A 238 5.21 -6.71 15.10
CA ILE A 238 6.41 -7.52 15.32
C ILE A 238 6.10 -9.02 15.14
N GLN A 239 5.02 -9.52 15.72
CA GLN A 239 4.64 -10.93 15.57
C GLN A 239 4.27 -11.28 14.13
N GLN A 240 3.61 -10.38 13.42
CA GLN A 240 3.29 -10.56 12.01
C GLN A 240 4.56 -10.53 11.13
N LEU A 241 5.55 -9.68 11.46
CA LEU A 241 6.84 -9.68 10.78
C LEU A 241 7.58 -11.02 10.91
N TYR A 242 7.57 -11.64 12.09
CA TYR A 242 8.15 -12.98 12.29
C TYR A 242 7.45 -14.07 11.47
N LYS A 243 6.19 -13.87 11.09
CA LYS A 243 5.43 -14.80 10.23
C LYS A 243 5.58 -14.47 8.74
N PHE A 244 6.29 -13.41 8.36
CA PHE A 244 6.35 -12.92 6.98
C PHE A 244 6.65 -14.02 5.95
N ASN A 245 7.70 -14.84 6.16
CA ASN A 245 8.07 -15.88 5.21
C ASN A 245 6.98 -16.95 5.05
N LYS A 246 6.30 -17.33 6.14
CA LYS A 246 5.15 -18.23 6.12
C LYS A 246 3.99 -17.61 5.33
N ASN A 247 3.67 -16.36 5.60
CA ASN A 247 2.60 -15.62 4.94
C ASN A 247 2.89 -15.45 3.44
N LYS A 248 4.12 -15.08 3.07
CA LYS A 248 4.58 -15.00 1.68
C LYS A 248 4.40 -16.32 0.95
N LYS A 249 4.90 -17.43 1.50
CA LYS A 249 4.79 -18.78 0.91
C LYS A 249 3.32 -19.16 0.70
N HIS A 250 2.45 -18.83 1.64
CA HIS A 250 1.02 -19.12 1.54
C HIS A 250 0.33 -18.29 0.45
N LEU A 251 0.58 -16.98 0.37
CA LEU A 251 0.03 -16.12 -0.68
C LEU A 251 0.48 -16.54 -2.08
N LEU A 252 1.77 -16.88 -2.25
CA LEU A 252 2.30 -17.41 -3.51
C LEU A 252 1.61 -18.73 -3.91
N LYS A 253 1.32 -19.61 -2.94
CA LYS A 253 0.57 -20.86 -3.20
C LYS A 253 -0.84 -20.57 -3.69
N ILE A 254 -1.58 -19.68 -3.03
CA ILE A 254 -2.94 -19.29 -3.46
C ILE A 254 -2.91 -18.66 -4.85
N TYR A 255 -1.97 -17.75 -5.09
CA TYR A 255 -1.79 -17.10 -6.38
C TYR A 255 -1.57 -18.12 -7.52
N LYS A 256 -0.67 -19.10 -7.30
CA LYS A 256 -0.41 -20.16 -8.26
C LYS A 256 -1.68 -20.98 -8.56
N ILE A 257 -2.44 -21.37 -7.52
CA ILE A 257 -3.68 -22.13 -7.72
C ILE A 257 -4.66 -21.34 -8.60
N TYR A 258 -4.94 -20.07 -8.29
CA TYR A 258 -5.86 -19.26 -9.08
C TYR A 258 -5.38 -19.06 -10.52
N ARG A 259 -4.07 -18.81 -10.72
CA ARG A 259 -3.48 -18.63 -12.04
C ARG A 259 -3.58 -19.89 -12.91
N ASP A 260 -3.30 -21.05 -12.32
CA ASP A 260 -3.15 -22.32 -13.06
C ASP A 260 -4.48 -23.07 -13.21
N GLU A 261 -5.41 -22.94 -12.24
CA GLU A 261 -6.62 -23.76 -12.17
C GLU A 261 -7.89 -23.06 -12.69
N ILE A 262 -7.89 -21.73 -12.85
CA ILE A 262 -9.03 -21.04 -13.46
C ILE A 262 -8.93 -21.16 -14.99
N SER A 263 -9.85 -21.94 -15.58
CA SER A 263 -9.96 -22.16 -17.02
C SER A 263 -11.06 -21.34 -17.70
N ASN A 264 -11.93 -20.66 -16.93
CA ASN A 264 -13.02 -19.83 -17.48
C ASN A 264 -12.47 -18.61 -18.25
N PRO A 265 -12.69 -18.51 -19.59
CA PRO A 265 -12.11 -17.43 -20.42
C PRO A 265 -12.65 -16.04 -20.10
N ASN A 266 -13.72 -15.92 -19.32
CA ASN A 266 -14.24 -14.65 -18.85
C ASN A 266 -13.46 -14.09 -17.66
N PHE A 267 -12.55 -14.86 -17.06
CA PHE A 267 -11.67 -14.46 -15.94
C PHE A 267 -10.24 -14.35 -16.44
N ILE A 268 -9.82 -13.14 -16.80
CA ILE A 268 -8.47 -12.85 -17.31
C ILE A 268 -7.59 -12.48 -16.11
N HIS A 269 -6.60 -13.30 -15.82
CA HIS A 269 -5.67 -13.08 -14.72
C HIS A 269 -4.79 -11.85 -14.98
N ILE A 270 -4.58 -11.01 -13.96
CA ILE A 270 -3.64 -9.88 -14.01
C ILE A 270 -2.31 -10.34 -13.38
N PRO A 271 -1.24 -10.52 -14.16
CA PRO A 271 -0.02 -11.16 -13.68
C PRO A 271 0.75 -10.31 -12.66
N VAL A 272 1.50 -11.01 -11.80
CA VAL A 272 2.53 -10.48 -10.91
C VAL A 272 3.81 -11.24 -11.21
N ASP A 273 4.93 -10.55 -11.39
CA ASP A 273 6.22 -11.19 -11.69
C ASP A 273 6.87 -11.78 -10.43
N THR A 274 6.38 -12.96 -10.04
CA THR A 274 6.88 -13.66 -8.86
C THR A 274 8.34 -14.13 -9.00
N ASN A 275 8.86 -14.22 -10.23
CA ASN A 275 10.25 -14.63 -10.50
C ASN A 275 11.23 -13.49 -10.20
N SER A 276 10.83 -12.23 -10.42
CA SER A 276 11.64 -11.06 -10.03
C SER A 276 11.62 -10.80 -8.51
N GLY A 277 10.72 -11.47 -7.77
CA GLY A 277 10.56 -11.30 -6.34
C GLY A 277 9.37 -10.44 -5.92
N GLU A 278 8.46 -10.11 -6.84
CA GLU A 278 7.18 -9.49 -6.53
C GLU A 278 6.28 -10.47 -5.75
N ILE A 279 5.49 -9.95 -4.82
CA ILE A 279 4.61 -10.76 -3.97
C ILE A 279 3.16 -10.34 -4.20
N PRO A 280 2.33 -11.20 -4.81
CA PRO A 280 0.91 -10.96 -4.96
C PRO A 280 0.22 -11.02 -3.60
N VAL A 281 -0.24 -9.88 -3.10
CA VAL A 281 -1.04 -9.82 -1.87
C VAL A 281 -2.48 -10.23 -2.16
N TYR A 282 -3.00 -9.84 -3.33
CA TYR A 282 -4.35 -10.12 -3.78
C TYR A 282 -4.35 -10.98 -5.04
N ASN A 283 -5.45 -11.69 -5.27
CA ASN A 283 -5.68 -12.43 -6.52
C ASN A 283 -6.59 -11.60 -7.41
N GLU A 284 -6.05 -11.08 -8.50
CA GLU A 284 -6.65 -10.05 -9.34
C GLU A 284 -7.02 -10.59 -10.72
N PHE A 285 -8.26 -10.35 -11.12
CA PHE A 285 -8.80 -10.76 -12.42
C PHE A 285 -9.59 -9.63 -13.09
N LEU A 286 -9.53 -9.55 -14.41
CA LEU A 286 -10.52 -8.83 -15.21
C LEU A 286 -11.64 -9.79 -15.57
N VAL A 287 -12.89 -9.44 -15.24
CA VAL A 287 -14.05 -10.31 -15.41
C VAL A 287 -15.08 -9.64 -16.31
N LYS A 288 -15.32 -10.18 -17.52
CA LYS A 288 -16.20 -9.54 -18.54
C LYS A 288 -17.59 -9.25 -18.00
N ASN A 289 -18.22 -10.22 -17.35
CA ASN A 289 -19.55 -10.09 -16.75
C ASN A 289 -19.46 -9.98 -15.22
N ARG A 290 -18.63 -9.04 -14.71
CA ARG A 290 -18.29 -8.92 -13.29
C ARG A 290 -19.51 -8.94 -12.35
N LYS A 291 -20.59 -8.22 -12.68
CA LYS A 291 -21.80 -8.16 -11.84
C LYS A 291 -22.45 -9.55 -11.71
N LYS A 292 -22.57 -10.29 -12.83
CA LYS A 292 -23.13 -11.67 -12.84
C LYS A 292 -22.24 -12.61 -12.03
N ALA A 293 -20.93 -12.57 -12.25
CA ALA A 293 -19.96 -13.38 -11.52
C ALA A 293 -20.03 -13.14 -10.00
N ILE A 294 -20.05 -11.88 -9.56
CA ILE A 294 -20.21 -11.52 -8.13
C ILE A 294 -21.50 -12.10 -7.56
N LYS A 295 -22.64 -12.00 -8.27
CA LYS A 295 -23.93 -12.53 -7.83
C LYS A 295 -23.86 -14.05 -7.61
N ILE A 296 -23.33 -14.79 -8.58
CA ILE A 296 -23.22 -16.26 -8.52
C ILE A 296 -22.26 -16.68 -7.39
N LEU A 297 -21.10 -16.04 -7.27
CA LEU A 297 -20.15 -16.33 -6.20
C LEU A 297 -20.77 -16.06 -4.82
N LEU A 298 -21.52 -14.97 -4.66
CA LEU A 298 -22.22 -14.63 -3.42
C LEU A 298 -23.31 -15.66 -3.07
N GLN A 299 -24.09 -16.16 -4.05
CA GLN A 299 -25.06 -17.23 -3.86
C GLN A 299 -24.40 -18.53 -3.35
N ASN A 300 -23.13 -18.75 -3.70
CA ASN A 300 -22.31 -19.86 -3.19
C ASN A 300 -21.53 -19.52 -1.90
N ASN A 301 -21.91 -18.43 -1.21
CA ASN A 301 -21.27 -17.94 0.02
C ASN A 301 -19.80 -17.52 -0.18
N ILE A 302 -19.40 -17.11 -1.38
CA ILE A 302 -18.07 -16.61 -1.72
C ILE A 302 -18.13 -15.11 -1.90
N ILE A 303 -17.46 -14.37 -1.01
CA ILE A 303 -17.39 -12.92 -1.08
C ILE A 303 -16.15 -12.53 -1.89
N THR A 304 -16.40 -11.74 -2.92
CA THR A 304 -15.38 -11.10 -3.74
C THR A 304 -15.44 -9.59 -3.53
N ARG A 305 -14.41 -8.89 -3.98
CA ARG A 305 -14.37 -7.42 -3.90
C ARG A 305 -14.11 -6.84 -5.29
N PRO A 306 -14.98 -5.96 -5.82
CA PRO A 306 -14.67 -5.19 -7.01
C PRO A 306 -13.42 -4.34 -6.80
N PHE A 307 -12.67 -4.09 -7.86
CA PHE A 307 -11.64 -3.06 -7.81
C PHE A 307 -12.27 -1.71 -7.48
N TYR A 308 -11.54 -0.90 -6.72
CA TYR A 308 -11.93 0.48 -6.44
C TYR A 308 -11.96 1.31 -7.73
N PRO A 309 -12.72 2.42 -7.75
CA PRO A 309 -12.79 3.32 -8.90
C PRO A 309 -11.43 3.91 -9.25
N ASP A 310 -11.28 4.38 -10.47
CA ASP A 310 -10.13 5.19 -10.88
C ASP A 310 -10.13 6.51 -10.10
N ILE A 311 -8.94 7.08 -9.83
CA ILE A 311 -8.81 8.34 -9.06
C ILE A 311 -9.49 9.50 -9.80
N LEU A 312 -9.46 9.52 -11.13
CA LEU A 312 -10.18 10.54 -11.94
C LEU A 312 -11.69 10.55 -11.72
N SER A 313 -12.28 9.51 -11.12
CA SER A 313 -13.70 9.49 -10.76
C SER A 313 -14.01 10.25 -9.46
N ALA A 314 -13.00 10.74 -8.73
CA ALA A 314 -13.20 11.47 -7.50
C ALA A 314 -13.72 12.90 -7.79
N ASP A 315 -15.03 13.08 -7.61
CA ASP A 315 -15.76 14.31 -7.98
C ASP A 315 -15.22 15.56 -7.29
N TYR A 316 -14.82 15.45 -6.02
CA TYR A 316 -14.31 16.58 -5.24
C TYR A 316 -12.90 17.03 -5.67
N LEU A 317 -12.15 16.18 -6.40
CA LEU A 317 -10.84 16.53 -6.94
C LEU A 317 -10.90 17.03 -8.39
N PHE A 318 -11.86 16.53 -9.20
CA PHE A 318 -11.83 16.68 -10.65
C PHE A 318 -13.18 17.16 -11.21
N LYS A 319 -13.92 18.05 -10.51
CA LYS A 319 -15.26 18.54 -10.88
C LYS A 319 -15.39 18.99 -12.35
N ASN A 320 -14.34 19.57 -12.93
CA ASN A 320 -14.34 20.14 -14.27
C ASN A 320 -13.85 19.18 -15.37
N ASN A 321 -13.33 18.00 -15.03
CA ASN A 321 -12.70 17.07 -16.00
C ASN A 321 -13.61 15.89 -16.40
N LYS A 322 -14.87 15.85 -15.96
CA LYS A 322 -15.78 14.72 -16.20
C LYS A 322 -16.12 14.47 -17.68
N ARG A 323 -16.02 15.48 -18.55
CA ARG A 323 -16.52 15.36 -19.93
C ARG A 323 -15.72 14.41 -20.83
N ASN A 324 -14.44 14.09 -20.50
CA ASN A 324 -13.56 13.28 -21.35
C ASN A 324 -12.87 12.12 -20.60
N TYR A 325 -13.35 11.76 -19.39
CA TYR A 325 -12.74 10.67 -18.65
C TYR A 325 -13.26 9.31 -19.12
N LYS A 326 -12.35 8.49 -19.68
CA LYS A 326 -12.63 7.10 -20.03
C LYS A 326 -12.28 6.18 -18.87
N VAL A 327 -13.28 5.48 -18.34
CA VAL A 327 -13.08 4.51 -17.25
C VAL A 327 -12.12 3.41 -17.67
N SER A 328 -11.09 3.14 -16.86
CA SER A 328 -10.11 2.10 -17.16
C SER A 328 -10.72 0.70 -17.17
N LYS A 329 -10.13 -0.22 -17.95
CA LYS A 329 -10.55 -1.63 -17.95
C LYS A 329 -10.45 -2.24 -16.55
N PHE A 330 -9.48 -1.82 -15.75
CA PHE A 330 -9.29 -2.29 -14.38
C PHE A 330 -10.44 -1.88 -13.46
N SER A 331 -10.88 -0.61 -13.50
CA SER A 331 -12.03 -0.13 -12.75
C SER A 331 -13.32 -0.82 -13.20
N LYS A 332 -13.51 -1.00 -14.50
CA LYS A 332 -14.72 -1.57 -15.10
C LYS A 332 -14.87 -3.06 -14.82
N TYR A 333 -13.80 -3.83 -14.96
CA TYR A 333 -13.83 -5.30 -14.96
C TYR A 333 -13.07 -5.94 -13.80
N GLY A 334 -12.25 -5.20 -13.05
CA GLY A 334 -11.37 -5.73 -12.00
C GLY A 334 -12.12 -6.34 -10.82
N LEU A 335 -11.69 -7.52 -10.38
CA LEU A 335 -12.25 -8.27 -9.27
C LEU A 335 -11.13 -8.91 -8.44
N TYR A 336 -11.20 -8.74 -7.11
CA TYR A 336 -10.40 -9.48 -6.15
C TYR A 336 -11.13 -10.76 -5.76
N LEU A 337 -10.47 -11.91 -5.94
CA LEU A 337 -10.92 -13.20 -5.44
C LEU A 337 -10.45 -13.44 -3.99
N PRO A 338 -11.08 -14.37 -3.24
CA PRO A 338 -10.71 -14.68 -1.87
C PRO A 338 -9.21 -14.94 -1.70
N SER A 339 -8.58 -14.20 -0.78
CA SER A 339 -7.15 -14.25 -0.49
C SER A 339 -6.88 -14.06 0.99
N GLY A 340 -5.61 -13.97 1.37
CA GLY A 340 -5.19 -13.64 2.72
C GLY A 340 -4.29 -14.68 3.34
N THR A 341 -3.60 -14.26 4.38
CA THR A 341 -2.56 -15.06 5.06
C THR A 341 -3.10 -16.27 5.83
N ASN A 342 -4.44 -16.37 5.98
CA ASN A 342 -5.15 -17.48 6.61
C ASN A 342 -6.29 -18.04 5.74
N GLN A 343 -6.35 -17.73 4.44
CA GLN A 343 -7.36 -18.32 3.56
C GLN A 343 -7.06 -19.78 3.31
N SER A 344 -8.02 -20.69 3.59
CA SER A 344 -7.77 -22.12 3.41
C SER A 344 -7.69 -22.49 1.93
N ILE A 345 -6.84 -23.46 1.60
CA ILE A 345 -6.71 -23.96 0.23
C ILE A 345 -8.03 -24.61 -0.24
N ALA A 346 -8.77 -25.28 0.65
CA ALA A 346 -10.10 -25.83 0.33
C ALA A 346 -11.08 -24.71 -0.12
N ASN A 347 -11.08 -23.55 0.55
CA ASN A 347 -11.89 -22.40 0.14
C ASN A 347 -11.47 -21.86 -1.24
N VAL A 348 -10.16 -21.82 -1.50
CA VAL A 348 -9.61 -21.38 -2.79
C VAL A 348 -10.06 -22.34 -3.91
N MET A 349 -9.90 -23.65 -3.70
CA MET A 349 -10.33 -24.67 -4.68
C MET A 349 -11.84 -24.66 -4.92
N LYS A 350 -12.65 -24.45 -3.87
CA LYS A 350 -14.10 -24.25 -4.03
C LYS A 350 -14.40 -23.02 -4.89
N CYS A 351 -13.68 -21.93 -4.69
CA CYS A 351 -13.85 -20.70 -5.51
C CYS A 351 -13.52 -20.99 -6.98
N VAL A 352 -12.41 -21.68 -7.25
CA VAL A 352 -11.99 -22.11 -8.60
C VAL A 352 -13.07 -22.98 -9.25
N SER A 353 -13.56 -24.01 -8.57
CA SER A 353 -14.62 -24.92 -9.08
C SER A 353 -15.87 -24.15 -9.49
N ILE A 354 -16.35 -23.21 -8.66
CA ILE A 354 -17.52 -22.38 -9.00
C ILE A 354 -17.23 -21.47 -10.19
N ILE A 355 -16.04 -20.83 -10.25
CA ILE A 355 -15.66 -19.96 -11.37
C ILE A 355 -15.62 -20.75 -12.69
N ASN A 356 -15.14 -21.97 -12.69
CA ASN A 356 -15.04 -22.81 -13.90
C ASN A 356 -16.40 -23.35 -14.35
N SER A 357 -17.42 -23.34 -13.48
CA SER A 357 -18.79 -23.78 -13.80
C SER A 357 -19.73 -22.68 -14.32
N ILE A 358 -19.29 -21.41 -14.42
CA ILE A 358 -20.15 -20.26 -14.77
C ILE A 358 -19.76 -19.56 -16.08
#